data_23e16d2c012e9e6114d6adcfefe62bdc
#
_entry.id   23e16d2c012e9e6114d6adcfefe62bdc
#
_cell.length_a   1.000
_cell.length_b   1.000
_cell.length_c   1.000
_cell.angle_alpha   90.00
_cell.angle_beta   90.00
_cell.angle_gamma   90.00
#
_symmetry.space_group_name_H-M   'P 1'
#
loop_
_entity.id
_entity.type
_entity.pdbx_description
1 polymer ?
#
loop_
_entity_poly.entity_id
_entity_poly.type
_entity_poly.pdbx_seq_one_letter_code
_entity_poly.pdbx_strand_id
1 'polypeptide(L)'
;MLVLLAAGGSAQVAPNRATAYLHPSDLADARALWVNPAGLARGLEASVNADVTVGDPGAAGRLRQLSLGFNSRGLSFGYQRDVFDGGLRGHTYRAGLAGTYHGLGVGIATSLYRGAASGASWDLGLTYALQPTLAAAAVITNIGQPTIRGVRLTTTYILGLSWRPLGPRAALSAHARFSTDTTQEGYAVGGRWSAPGRLAVSVLARLDTDRHLRRTGLAVGLSVGARDMLGAVASTPGDVSRIESASLYGVSKRTPRR
;
A
#
# COMPACT_ATOMS: atom_id res chain seq x y z
N MET A 1 1.87 26.64 35.75
CA MET A 1 2.88 26.04 34.86
C MET A 1 2.20 24.91 34.12
N LEU A 2 1.69 25.24 32.92
CA LEU A 2 0.90 24.32 32.10
C LEU A 2 1.89 23.54 31.20
N VAL A 3 2.17 22.29 31.52
CA VAL A 3 2.93 21.38 30.64
C VAL A 3 2.01 20.98 29.50
N LEU A 4 2.13 21.63 28.36
CA LEU A 4 1.59 21.15 27.09
C LEU A 4 2.35 19.85 26.73
N LEU A 5 1.80 18.72 27.08
CA LEU A 5 2.13 17.45 26.45
C LEU A 5 1.76 17.58 24.97
N ALA A 6 2.74 17.99 24.17
CA ALA A 6 2.67 17.80 22.73
C ALA A 6 2.49 16.29 22.51
N ALA A 7 1.27 15.89 22.19
CA ALA A 7 1.01 14.57 21.62
C ALA A 7 1.88 14.49 20.36
N GLY A 8 3.03 13.86 20.50
CA GLY A 8 3.92 13.53 19.40
C GLY A 8 3.13 12.62 18.45
N GLY A 9 2.43 13.24 17.52
CA GLY A 9 1.94 12.53 16.36
C GLY A 9 3.18 11.86 15.76
N SER A 10 3.30 10.56 15.95
CA SER A 10 4.30 9.77 15.29
C SER A 10 4.14 10.07 13.81
N ALA A 11 5.04 10.90 13.29
CA ALA A 11 5.15 11.13 11.86
C ALA A 11 5.57 9.79 11.28
N GLN A 12 4.60 8.93 11.05
CA GLN A 12 4.78 7.68 10.34
C GLN A 12 5.46 8.06 9.05
N VAL A 13 6.69 7.64 8.94
CA VAL A 13 7.37 7.70 7.67
C VAL A 13 6.48 6.98 6.71
N ALA A 14 5.98 7.75 5.79
CA ALA A 14 4.88 7.31 5.00
C ALA A 14 5.30 6.10 4.19
N PRO A 15 4.72 4.91 4.46
CA PRO A 15 4.66 3.90 3.45
C PRO A 15 4.10 4.56 2.19
N ASN A 16 4.23 3.93 1.05
CA ASN A 16 3.64 4.49 -0.16
C ASN A 16 2.16 4.83 0.12
N ARG A 17 1.84 6.13 0.23
CA ARG A 17 0.52 6.61 0.68
C ARG A 17 -0.56 6.20 -0.30
N ALA A 18 -0.22 6.19 -1.59
CA ALA A 18 -1.13 5.82 -2.65
C ALA A 18 -1.46 4.32 -2.68
N THR A 19 -0.73 3.49 -1.94
CA THR A 19 -0.99 2.05 -1.80
C THR A 19 -1.35 1.64 -0.38
N ALA A 20 -1.29 2.56 0.59
CA ALA A 20 -1.54 2.28 2.00
C ALA A 20 -2.94 1.72 2.28
N TYR A 21 -3.92 2.02 1.42
CA TYR A 21 -5.29 1.50 1.50
C TYR A 21 -5.47 0.10 0.91
N LEU A 22 -4.46 -0.46 0.26
CA LEU A 22 -4.53 -1.78 -0.38
C LEU A 22 -4.27 -2.90 0.64
N HIS A 23 -4.87 -4.06 0.40
CA HIS A 23 -4.68 -5.23 1.24
C HIS A 23 -3.62 -6.17 0.64
N PRO A 24 -2.70 -6.74 1.45
CA PRO A 24 -1.58 -7.55 0.96
C PRO A 24 -2.02 -8.86 0.27
N SER A 25 -3.22 -9.33 0.52
CA SER A 25 -3.78 -10.56 -0.06
C SER A 25 -4.54 -10.34 -1.38
N ASP A 26 -4.81 -9.09 -1.80
CA ASP A 26 -5.66 -8.80 -2.99
C ASP A 26 -4.92 -8.14 -4.17
N LEU A 27 -3.62 -8.02 -4.15
CA LEU A 27 -2.83 -7.35 -5.18
C LEU A 27 -2.19 -8.31 -6.18
N ALA A 28 -2.14 -7.87 -7.46
CA ALA A 28 -1.55 -8.61 -8.58
C ALA A 28 -1.01 -7.67 -9.68
N ASP A 29 -0.52 -6.48 -9.34
CA ASP A 29 0.07 -5.53 -10.29
C ASP A 29 1.29 -4.82 -9.68
N ALA A 30 1.87 -3.84 -10.38
CA ALA A 30 3.10 -3.16 -9.95
C ALA A 30 3.00 -2.52 -8.55
N ARG A 31 1.80 -2.19 -8.06
CA ARG A 31 1.59 -1.68 -6.70
C ARG A 31 1.90 -2.71 -5.61
N ALA A 32 1.90 -4.00 -5.96
CA ALA A 32 2.28 -5.07 -5.04
C ALA A 32 3.73 -4.91 -4.54
N LEU A 33 4.61 -4.28 -5.30
CA LEU A 33 5.96 -3.94 -4.88
C LEU A 33 5.98 -3.19 -3.54
N TRP A 34 4.99 -2.33 -3.29
CA TRP A 34 4.90 -1.49 -2.11
C TRP A 34 4.16 -2.12 -0.93
N VAL A 35 3.37 -3.18 -1.17
CA VAL A 35 2.45 -3.75 -0.18
C VAL A 35 2.79 -5.18 0.18
N ASN A 36 2.97 -6.04 -0.84
CA ASN A 36 3.34 -7.44 -0.69
C ASN A 36 4.07 -7.90 -1.95
N PRO A 37 5.39 -8.06 -1.93
CA PRO A 37 6.16 -8.41 -3.12
C PRO A 37 5.73 -9.74 -3.75
N ALA A 38 5.15 -10.68 -3.01
CA ALA A 38 4.63 -11.93 -3.60
C ALA A 38 3.48 -11.69 -4.59
N GLY A 39 2.75 -10.59 -4.46
CA GLY A 39 1.69 -10.20 -5.39
C GLY A 39 2.19 -9.90 -6.82
N LEU A 40 3.47 -9.58 -6.99
CA LEU A 40 4.10 -9.30 -8.29
C LEU A 40 4.06 -10.51 -9.24
N ALA A 41 4.06 -11.72 -8.71
CA ALA A 41 4.06 -12.96 -9.49
C ALA A 41 2.64 -13.49 -9.78
N ARG A 42 1.59 -12.92 -9.18
CA ARG A 42 0.21 -13.38 -9.35
C ARG A 42 -0.38 -13.00 -10.70
N GLY A 43 0.11 -11.93 -11.33
CA GLY A 43 -0.32 -11.47 -12.64
C GLY A 43 0.64 -11.91 -13.74
N LEU A 44 0.12 -12.49 -14.84
CA LEU A 44 0.89 -12.78 -16.03
C LEU A 44 1.16 -11.54 -16.88
N GLU A 45 0.52 -10.43 -16.54
CA GLU A 45 0.59 -9.16 -17.26
C GLU A 45 1.76 -8.30 -16.77
N ALA A 46 2.41 -7.65 -17.68
CA ALA A 46 3.26 -6.50 -17.32
C ALA A 46 2.36 -5.34 -16.86
N SER A 47 2.78 -4.62 -15.85
CA SER A 47 2.02 -3.48 -15.33
C SER A 47 2.92 -2.31 -14.96
N VAL A 48 2.38 -1.11 -15.11
CA VAL A 48 2.99 0.13 -14.62
C VAL A 48 1.97 0.84 -13.75
N ASN A 49 2.46 1.55 -12.74
CA ASN A 49 1.63 2.48 -11.98
C ASN A 49 2.34 3.81 -11.80
N ALA A 50 1.56 4.86 -11.73
CA ALA A 50 2.00 6.20 -11.33
C ALA A 50 0.97 6.77 -10.37
N ASP A 51 1.44 7.45 -9.33
CA ASP A 51 0.54 8.10 -8.37
C ASP A 51 1.11 9.41 -7.83
N VAL A 52 0.19 10.27 -7.43
CA VAL A 52 0.45 11.56 -6.78
C VAL A 52 -0.42 11.67 -5.56
N THR A 53 0.16 11.99 -4.41
CA THR A 53 -0.57 12.22 -3.16
C THR A 53 -0.42 13.66 -2.70
N VAL A 54 -1.56 14.28 -2.41
CA VAL A 54 -1.68 15.61 -1.80
C VAL A 54 -2.11 15.42 -0.35
N GLY A 55 -1.44 16.08 0.58
CA GLY A 55 -1.84 16.12 1.98
C GLY A 55 -2.69 17.37 2.25
N ASP A 56 -3.61 17.26 3.21
CA ASP A 56 -4.53 18.31 3.65
C ASP A 56 -5.22 19.04 2.47
N PRO A 57 -5.90 18.31 1.55
CA PRO A 57 -6.44 18.91 0.32
C PRO A 57 -7.54 19.95 0.57
N GLY A 58 -8.16 19.95 1.76
CA GLY A 58 -9.17 20.93 2.17
C GLY A 58 -8.61 22.25 2.74
N ALA A 59 -7.29 22.35 2.87
CA ALA A 59 -6.61 23.55 3.37
C ALA A 59 -5.59 24.05 2.32
N ALA A 60 -4.30 24.07 2.66
CA ALA A 60 -3.24 24.55 1.77
C ALA A 60 -2.71 23.47 0.79
N GLY A 61 -3.46 22.44 0.48
CA GLY A 61 -3.16 21.30 -0.38
C GLY A 61 -1.69 21.17 -0.84
N ARG A 62 -0.88 20.32 -0.20
CA ARG A 62 0.56 20.22 -0.51
C ARG A 62 0.88 18.88 -1.13
N LEU A 63 1.67 18.90 -2.22
CA LEU A 63 2.25 17.66 -2.75
C LEU A 63 3.07 16.97 -1.65
N ARG A 64 2.71 15.73 -1.34
CA ARG A 64 3.37 14.92 -0.31
C ARG A 64 4.19 13.78 -0.87
N GLN A 65 3.71 13.18 -1.95
CA GLN A 65 4.36 12.01 -2.53
C GLN A 65 4.08 11.90 -4.01
N LEU A 66 5.07 11.45 -4.75
CA LEU A 66 4.96 10.99 -6.12
C LEU A 66 5.58 9.61 -6.16
N SER A 67 4.91 8.62 -6.77
CA SER A 67 5.53 7.32 -7.00
C SER A 67 5.26 6.74 -8.38
N LEU A 68 6.17 5.90 -8.81
CA LEU A 68 6.15 5.16 -10.06
C LEU A 68 6.50 3.71 -9.77
N GLY A 69 5.89 2.79 -10.48
CA GLY A 69 6.21 1.36 -10.37
C GLY A 69 6.06 0.65 -11.70
N PHE A 70 6.87 -0.36 -11.86
CA PHE A 70 6.86 -1.27 -13.01
C PHE A 70 6.94 -2.70 -12.50
N ASN A 71 6.20 -3.60 -13.13
CA ASN A 71 6.31 -5.04 -12.91
C ASN A 71 6.22 -5.78 -14.24
N SER A 72 7.08 -6.76 -14.43
CA SER A 72 6.99 -7.71 -15.53
C SER A 72 7.30 -9.11 -15.01
N ARG A 73 6.26 -9.96 -14.91
CA ARG A 73 6.39 -11.36 -14.51
C ARG A 73 7.18 -11.58 -13.22
N GLY A 74 6.97 -10.73 -12.23
CA GLY A 74 7.64 -10.84 -10.93
C GLY A 74 8.93 -10.02 -10.79
N LEU A 75 9.55 -9.55 -11.89
CA LEU A 75 10.61 -8.54 -11.81
C LEU A 75 9.97 -7.15 -11.74
N SER A 76 10.32 -6.39 -10.72
CA SER A 76 9.69 -5.10 -10.46
C SER A 76 10.69 -4.04 -10.03
N PHE A 77 10.42 -2.80 -10.44
CA PHE A 77 11.15 -1.61 -10.02
C PHE A 77 10.18 -0.52 -9.62
N GLY A 78 10.55 0.28 -8.64
CA GLY A 78 9.74 1.40 -8.15
C GLY A 78 10.60 2.57 -7.71
N TYR A 79 10.04 3.74 -7.85
CA TYR A 79 10.61 4.99 -7.34
C TYR A 79 9.53 5.77 -6.61
N GLN A 80 9.88 6.34 -5.46
CA GLN A 80 9.03 7.22 -4.69
C GLN A 80 9.82 8.46 -4.27
N ARG A 81 9.20 9.60 -4.43
CA ARG A 81 9.67 10.89 -3.89
C ARG A 81 8.71 11.38 -2.84
N ASP A 82 9.21 11.59 -1.64
CA ASP A 82 8.49 12.21 -0.54
C ASP A 82 8.84 13.68 -0.42
N VAL A 83 7.85 14.51 -0.13
CA VAL A 83 7.99 15.92 0.17
C VAL A 83 7.48 16.15 1.59
N PHE A 84 8.41 16.46 2.48
CA PHE A 84 8.12 16.71 3.88
C PHE A 84 7.96 18.22 4.16
N ASP A 85 7.46 18.55 5.35
CA ASP A 85 7.40 19.93 5.80
C ASP A 85 8.80 20.53 5.88
N GLY A 86 8.90 21.83 5.62
CA GLY A 86 10.20 22.53 5.54
C GLY A 86 10.96 22.29 4.23
N GLY A 87 10.31 21.71 3.20
CA GLY A 87 10.92 21.50 1.89
C GLY A 87 11.91 20.32 1.81
N LEU A 88 12.03 19.54 2.87
CA LEU A 88 12.84 18.34 2.88
C LEU A 88 12.31 17.30 1.89
N ARG A 89 13.21 16.58 1.23
CA ARG A 89 12.86 15.57 0.23
C ARG A 89 13.50 14.24 0.56
N GLY A 90 12.68 13.17 0.46
CA GLY A 90 13.14 11.79 0.53
C GLY A 90 12.98 11.10 -0.82
N HIS A 91 13.85 10.15 -1.09
CA HIS A 91 13.79 9.32 -2.29
C HIS A 91 13.90 7.86 -1.87
N THR A 92 13.02 7.03 -2.39
CA THR A 92 13.05 5.58 -2.20
C THR A 92 13.14 4.92 -3.57
N TYR A 93 14.19 4.15 -3.78
CA TYR A 93 14.35 3.26 -4.93
C TYR A 93 14.04 1.86 -4.48
N ARG A 94 13.19 1.17 -5.21
CA ARG A 94 12.74 -0.15 -4.83
C ARG A 94 12.89 -1.13 -5.99
N ALA A 95 13.37 -2.35 -5.68
CA ALA A 95 13.44 -3.45 -6.62
C ALA A 95 12.81 -4.68 -5.98
N GLY A 96 12.14 -5.51 -6.78
CA GLY A 96 11.48 -6.72 -6.29
C GLY A 96 11.57 -7.87 -7.28
N LEU A 97 11.60 -9.07 -6.70
CA LEU A 97 11.52 -10.33 -7.42
C LEU A 97 10.45 -11.21 -6.77
N ALA A 98 9.66 -11.88 -7.60
CA ALA A 98 8.66 -12.82 -7.11
C ALA A 98 8.47 -13.97 -8.09
N GLY A 99 8.06 -15.11 -7.55
CA GLY A 99 7.70 -16.29 -8.29
C GLY A 99 6.49 -17.00 -7.70
N THR A 100 5.86 -17.88 -8.49
CA THR A 100 4.76 -18.73 -8.01
C THR A 100 5.05 -20.19 -8.28
N TYR A 101 4.70 -21.04 -7.31
CA TYR A 101 4.78 -22.48 -7.44
C TYR A 101 3.58 -23.14 -6.74
N HIS A 102 2.80 -23.92 -7.47
CA HIS A 102 1.61 -24.61 -6.95
C HIS A 102 0.67 -23.74 -6.11
N GLY A 103 0.38 -22.50 -6.56
CA GLY A 103 -0.51 -21.58 -5.86
C GLY A 103 0.14 -20.78 -4.72
N LEU A 104 1.38 -21.14 -4.33
CA LEU A 104 2.18 -20.36 -3.39
C LEU A 104 2.97 -19.31 -4.16
N GLY A 105 2.75 -18.05 -3.87
CA GLY A 105 3.57 -16.92 -4.33
C GLY A 105 4.57 -16.53 -3.26
N VAL A 106 5.81 -16.34 -3.66
CA VAL A 106 6.90 -15.85 -2.81
C VAL A 106 7.51 -14.63 -3.47
N GLY A 107 7.81 -13.61 -2.69
CA GLY A 107 8.44 -12.39 -3.21
C GLY A 107 9.38 -11.75 -2.20
N ILE A 108 10.38 -11.09 -2.73
CA ILE A 108 11.33 -10.27 -1.97
C ILE A 108 11.42 -8.90 -2.62
N ALA A 109 11.51 -7.85 -1.82
CA ALA A 109 11.80 -6.52 -2.30
C ALA A 109 12.88 -5.86 -1.45
N THR A 110 13.71 -5.05 -2.08
CA THR A 110 14.68 -4.20 -1.39
C THR A 110 14.34 -2.73 -1.63
N SER A 111 14.57 -1.91 -0.64
CA SER A 111 14.40 -0.45 -0.70
C SER A 111 15.71 0.23 -0.32
N LEU A 112 16.12 1.20 -1.12
CA LEU A 112 17.26 2.06 -0.87
C LEU A 112 16.75 3.49 -0.66
N TYR A 113 17.06 4.05 0.50
CA TYR A 113 16.59 5.37 0.92
C TYR A 113 17.69 6.42 0.76
N ARG A 114 17.30 7.63 0.32
CA ARG A 114 18.20 8.78 0.11
C ARG A 114 17.53 10.10 0.51
N GLY A 115 18.33 11.11 0.81
CA GLY A 115 17.88 12.46 1.21
C GLY A 115 17.47 12.50 2.68
N ALA A 116 16.25 12.93 2.98
CA ALA A 116 15.70 12.94 4.34
C ALA A 116 15.42 11.53 4.90
N ALA A 117 15.69 10.51 4.11
CA ALA A 117 15.65 9.10 4.47
C ALA A 117 17.03 8.49 4.21
N SER A 118 17.43 7.49 4.98
CA SER A 118 18.73 6.83 4.84
C SER A 118 18.66 5.35 5.16
N GLY A 119 19.59 4.58 4.59
CA GLY A 119 19.69 3.15 4.82
C GLY A 119 19.06 2.31 3.71
N ALA A 120 18.90 1.05 3.99
CA ALA A 120 18.23 0.07 3.15
C ALA A 120 17.31 -0.81 3.98
N SER A 121 16.28 -1.35 3.35
CA SER A 121 15.40 -2.35 3.97
C SER A 121 15.05 -3.45 3.00
N TRP A 122 14.59 -4.56 3.56
CA TRP A 122 14.07 -5.69 2.82
C TRP A 122 12.65 -5.98 3.26
N ASP A 123 11.83 -6.42 2.31
CA ASP A 123 10.51 -6.96 2.57
C ASP A 123 10.42 -8.36 1.99
N LEU A 124 9.80 -9.25 2.74
CA LEU A 124 9.50 -10.61 2.31
C LEU A 124 7.98 -10.77 2.26
N GLY A 125 7.49 -11.38 1.19
CA GLY A 125 6.07 -11.61 0.99
C GLY A 125 5.74 -13.05 0.65
N LEU A 126 4.60 -13.49 1.14
CA LEU A 126 3.97 -14.76 0.79
C LEU A 126 2.51 -14.50 0.40
N THR A 127 2.03 -15.26 -0.58
CA THR A 127 0.60 -15.35 -0.90
C THR A 127 0.25 -16.80 -1.18
N TYR A 128 -0.92 -17.24 -0.73
CA TYR A 128 -1.38 -18.59 -1.00
C TYR A 128 -2.88 -18.57 -1.37
N ALA A 129 -3.22 -19.21 -2.49
CA ALA A 129 -4.59 -19.41 -2.90
C ALA A 129 -5.16 -20.63 -2.17
N LEU A 130 -5.85 -20.41 -1.06
CA LEU A 130 -6.52 -21.48 -0.29
C LEU A 130 -7.65 -22.11 -1.11
N GLN A 131 -8.37 -21.27 -1.87
CA GLN A 131 -9.44 -21.64 -2.79
C GLN A 131 -9.45 -20.62 -3.94
N PRO A 132 -10.13 -20.88 -5.07
CA PRO A 132 -10.25 -19.91 -6.16
C PRO A 132 -10.77 -18.52 -5.72
N THR A 133 -11.59 -18.50 -4.67
CA THR A 133 -12.20 -17.30 -4.11
C THR A 133 -11.53 -16.81 -2.83
N LEU A 134 -10.62 -17.57 -2.22
CA LEU A 134 -10.01 -17.25 -0.93
C LEU A 134 -8.49 -17.26 -1.04
N ALA A 135 -7.85 -16.18 -0.65
CA ALA A 135 -6.39 -16.05 -0.62
C ALA A 135 -5.91 -15.56 0.75
N ALA A 136 -4.79 -16.13 1.20
CA ALA A 136 -4.05 -15.67 2.36
C ALA A 136 -2.76 -14.96 1.94
N ALA A 137 -2.25 -14.10 2.80
CA ALA A 137 -0.96 -13.43 2.63
C ALA A 137 -0.24 -13.26 3.96
N ALA A 138 1.09 -13.30 3.91
CA ALA A 138 1.95 -12.91 5.00
C ALA A 138 3.05 -12.00 4.45
N VAL A 139 3.39 -10.93 5.18
CA VAL A 139 4.44 -10.00 4.77
C VAL A 139 5.27 -9.63 6.00
N ILE A 140 6.57 -9.57 5.81
CA ILE A 140 7.51 -8.97 6.76
C ILE A 140 8.10 -7.75 6.07
N THR A 141 7.95 -6.57 6.66
CA THR A 141 8.43 -5.32 6.08
C THR A 141 9.49 -4.67 6.96
N ASN A 142 10.29 -3.78 6.36
CA ASN A 142 11.33 -3.00 7.04
C ASN A 142 12.41 -3.85 7.74
N ILE A 143 12.75 -5.01 7.21
CA ILE A 143 13.92 -5.76 7.68
C ILE A 143 15.16 -4.90 7.40
N GLY A 144 16.02 -4.68 8.41
CA GLY A 144 17.12 -3.72 8.33
C GLY A 144 16.81 -2.37 8.97
N GLN A 145 15.54 -2.09 9.25
CA GLN A 145 15.07 -0.95 10.06
C GLN A 145 15.68 0.40 9.60
N PRO A 146 15.41 0.87 8.39
CA PRO A 146 15.96 2.12 7.88
C PRO A 146 15.49 3.31 8.70
N THR A 147 16.26 4.40 8.65
CA THR A 147 15.91 5.63 9.34
C THR A 147 15.36 6.67 8.38
N ILE A 148 14.25 7.27 8.72
CA ILE A 148 13.64 8.35 7.94
C ILE A 148 13.31 9.52 8.85
N ARG A 149 13.82 10.71 8.53
CA ARG A 149 13.75 11.92 9.37
C ARG A 149 14.18 11.65 10.82
N GLY A 150 15.22 10.85 11.03
CA GLY A 150 15.70 10.49 12.35
C GLY A 150 14.87 9.42 13.08
N VAL A 151 13.75 8.98 12.52
CA VAL A 151 12.92 7.90 13.11
C VAL A 151 13.29 6.57 12.46
N ARG A 152 13.69 5.60 13.27
CA ARG A 152 13.96 4.23 12.84
C ARG A 152 12.66 3.49 12.59
N LEU A 153 12.52 2.89 11.40
CA LEU A 153 11.35 2.06 11.09
C LEU A 153 11.48 0.70 11.77
N THR A 154 10.40 0.26 12.40
CA THR A 154 10.34 -1.06 13.01
C THR A 154 10.01 -2.15 12.00
N THR A 155 10.53 -3.33 12.22
CA THR A 155 10.11 -4.51 11.46
C THR A 155 8.65 -4.82 11.77
N THR A 156 7.85 -4.97 10.74
CA THR A 156 6.41 -5.18 10.86
C THR A 156 6.00 -6.48 10.16
N TYR A 157 5.15 -7.25 10.81
CA TYR A 157 4.56 -8.49 10.32
C TYR A 157 3.10 -8.23 9.98
N ILE A 158 2.66 -8.65 8.80
CA ILE A 158 1.28 -8.45 8.34
C ILE A 158 0.72 -9.80 7.89
N LEU A 159 -0.41 -10.19 8.45
CA LEU A 159 -1.15 -11.40 8.05
C LEU A 159 -2.50 -10.96 7.48
N GLY A 160 -2.83 -11.41 6.28
CA GLY A 160 -4.01 -10.97 5.56
C GLY A 160 -4.79 -12.11 4.90
N LEU A 161 -6.09 -11.87 4.76
CA LEU A 161 -7.03 -12.72 4.04
C LEU A 161 -7.82 -11.86 3.05
N SER A 162 -8.18 -12.45 1.90
CA SER A 162 -9.10 -11.85 0.93
C SER A 162 -10.07 -12.90 0.43
N TRP A 163 -11.35 -12.58 0.50
CA TRP A 163 -12.43 -13.39 -0.04
C TRP A 163 -13.10 -12.68 -1.21
N ARG A 164 -13.33 -13.39 -2.32
CA ARG A 164 -13.89 -12.86 -3.57
C ARG A 164 -15.22 -13.57 -3.90
N PRO A 165 -16.31 -13.24 -3.21
CA PRO A 165 -17.60 -13.93 -3.37
C PRO A 165 -18.18 -13.85 -4.77
N LEU A 166 -17.90 -12.80 -5.51
CA LEU A 166 -18.33 -12.57 -6.88
C LEU A 166 -17.14 -12.58 -7.86
N GLY A 167 -16.11 -13.37 -7.57
CA GLY A 167 -14.87 -13.42 -8.35
C GLY A 167 -14.16 -12.04 -8.36
N PRO A 168 -13.73 -11.53 -9.54
CA PRO A 168 -13.00 -10.28 -9.62
C PRO A 168 -13.86 -9.04 -9.31
N ARG A 169 -15.20 -9.17 -9.29
CA ARG A 169 -16.12 -8.05 -9.09
C ARG A 169 -16.24 -7.59 -7.66
N ALA A 170 -16.08 -8.48 -6.69
CA ALA A 170 -16.14 -8.12 -5.28
C ALA A 170 -15.01 -8.80 -4.51
N ALA A 171 -14.35 -8.05 -3.66
CA ALA A 171 -13.36 -8.56 -2.72
C ALA A 171 -13.63 -7.97 -1.33
N LEU A 172 -13.64 -8.82 -0.33
CA LEU A 172 -13.60 -8.46 1.08
C LEU A 172 -12.25 -8.88 1.62
N SER A 173 -11.54 -7.99 2.27
CA SER A 173 -10.19 -8.24 2.74
C SER A 173 -10.03 -7.76 4.17
N ALA A 174 -9.23 -8.50 4.93
CA ALA A 174 -8.82 -8.12 6.27
C ALA A 174 -7.35 -8.43 6.46
N HIS A 175 -6.68 -7.66 7.31
CA HIS A 175 -5.34 -8.00 7.76
C HIS A 175 -5.09 -7.51 9.19
N ALA A 176 -4.19 -8.23 9.88
CA ALA A 176 -3.62 -7.83 11.15
C ALA A 176 -2.17 -7.42 10.96
N ARG A 177 -1.72 -6.41 11.68
CA ARG A 177 -0.37 -5.88 11.67
C ARG A 177 0.21 -5.92 13.08
N PHE A 178 1.45 -6.41 13.18
CA PHE A 178 2.22 -6.51 14.42
C PHE A 178 3.61 -5.90 14.18
N SER A 179 4.11 -5.13 15.12
CA SER A 179 5.46 -4.59 15.05
C SER A 179 6.32 -5.08 16.23
N THR A 180 7.63 -5.07 16.04
CA THR A 180 8.57 -5.52 17.08
C THR A 180 8.60 -4.62 18.30
N ASP A 181 8.11 -3.40 18.20
CA ASP A 181 8.04 -2.41 19.29
C ASP A 181 6.60 -2.10 19.75
N THR A 182 5.62 -2.88 19.28
CA THR A 182 4.18 -2.73 19.57
C THR A 182 3.55 -1.38 19.16
N THR A 183 4.30 -0.47 18.57
CA THR A 183 3.82 0.88 18.22
C THR A 183 2.90 0.92 16.99
N GLN A 184 2.99 -0.09 16.13
CA GLN A 184 2.25 -0.16 14.86
C GLN A 184 1.29 -1.36 14.78
N GLU A 185 0.74 -1.77 15.91
CA GLU A 185 -0.24 -2.86 15.96
C GLU A 185 -1.63 -2.36 15.59
N GLY A 186 -2.36 -3.21 14.86
CA GLY A 186 -3.73 -2.89 14.47
C GLY A 186 -4.29 -3.83 13.43
N TYR A 187 -5.53 -3.55 13.08
CA TYR A 187 -6.27 -4.32 12.11
C TYR A 187 -6.77 -3.42 11.00
N ALA A 188 -6.98 -4.00 9.81
CA ALA A 188 -7.67 -3.31 8.75
C ALA A 188 -8.67 -4.27 8.09
N VAL A 189 -9.84 -3.75 7.81
CA VAL A 189 -10.88 -4.43 7.04
C VAL A 189 -11.30 -3.53 5.89
N GLY A 190 -11.62 -4.13 4.75
CA GLY A 190 -12.05 -3.35 3.61
C GLY A 190 -12.75 -4.19 2.56
N GLY A 191 -13.35 -3.49 1.62
CA GLY A 191 -14.02 -4.10 0.49
C GLY A 191 -13.80 -3.30 -0.78
N ARG A 192 -13.83 -4.02 -1.89
CA ARG A 192 -13.85 -3.47 -3.23
C ARG A 192 -14.99 -4.09 -4.02
N TRP A 193 -15.71 -3.26 -4.73
CA TRP A 193 -16.76 -3.69 -5.63
C TRP A 193 -16.59 -3.01 -6.99
N SER A 194 -16.79 -3.78 -8.07
CA SER A 194 -16.67 -3.30 -9.44
C SER A 194 -18.00 -3.51 -10.18
N ALA A 195 -18.55 -2.44 -10.71
CA ALA A 195 -19.77 -2.48 -11.50
C ALA A 195 -19.55 -3.28 -12.79
N PRO A 196 -20.51 -4.12 -13.18
CA PRO A 196 -20.50 -4.72 -14.51
C PRO A 196 -20.72 -3.66 -15.59
N GLY A 197 -20.04 -3.79 -16.73
CA GLY A 197 -20.24 -2.87 -17.86
C GLY A 197 -18.97 -2.64 -18.67
N ARG A 198 -19.11 -1.83 -19.73
CA ARG A 198 -17.99 -1.45 -20.60
C ARG A 198 -17.00 -0.53 -19.88
N LEU A 199 -17.49 0.37 -19.04
CA LEU A 199 -16.71 1.18 -18.11
C LEU A 199 -16.69 0.44 -16.77
N ALA A 200 -15.58 -0.23 -16.47
CA ALA A 200 -15.38 -0.86 -15.17
C ALA A 200 -15.19 0.25 -14.12
N VAL A 201 -16.25 0.60 -13.43
CA VAL A 201 -16.19 1.50 -12.28
C VAL A 201 -16.03 0.66 -11.03
N SER A 202 -15.04 0.97 -10.21
CA SER A 202 -14.81 0.26 -8.95
C SER A 202 -14.81 1.25 -7.80
N VAL A 203 -15.45 0.86 -6.71
CA VAL A 203 -15.41 1.56 -5.43
C VAL A 203 -14.67 0.70 -4.42
N LEU A 204 -13.96 1.33 -3.52
CA LEU A 204 -13.32 0.68 -2.40
C LEU A 204 -13.55 1.48 -1.12
N ALA A 205 -13.59 0.74 -0.01
CA ALA A 205 -13.56 1.32 1.32
C ALA A 205 -12.67 0.47 2.21
N ARG A 206 -11.94 1.12 3.11
CA ARG A 206 -11.10 0.45 4.10
C ARG A 206 -11.16 1.20 5.42
N LEU A 207 -11.31 0.46 6.50
CA LEU A 207 -11.26 0.91 7.87
C LEU A 207 -9.99 0.37 8.53
N ASP A 208 -9.22 1.23 9.16
CA ASP A 208 -8.07 0.89 9.98
C ASP A 208 -8.39 1.11 11.46
N THR A 209 -7.91 0.20 12.31
CA THR A 209 -8.04 0.28 13.76
C THR A 209 -6.69 0.04 14.45
N ASP A 210 -6.56 0.50 15.69
CA ASP A 210 -5.48 0.10 16.58
C ASP A 210 -5.72 -1.32 17.18
N ARG A 211 -4.83 -1.77 18.06
CA ARG A 211 -4.95 -3.05 18.77
C ARG A 211 -6.18 -3.14 19.69
N HIS A 212 -6.76 -2.01 20.08
CA HIS A 212 -7.96 -1.91 20.91
C HIS A 212 -9.24 -1.74 20.09
N LEU A 213 -9.16 -1.94 18.75
CA LEU A 213 -10.25 -1.77 17.79
C LEU A 213 -10.79 -0.31 17.73
N ARG A 214 -10.03 0.66 18.20
CA ARG A 214 -10.37 2.07 18.00
C ARG A 214 -10.01 2.47 16.59
N ARG A 215 -10.92 3.12 15.89
CA ARG A 215 -10.70 3.59 14.53
C ARG A 215 -9.51 4.54 14.46
N THR A 216 -8.56 4.25 13.58
CA THR A 216 -7.37 5.06 13.33
C THR A 216 -7.35 5.69 11.95
N GLY A 217 -8.18 5.19 11.03
CA GLY A 217 -8.29 5.74 9.70
C GLY A 217 -9.45 5.15 8.90
N LEU A 218 -9.87 5.89 7.88
CA LEU A 218 -10.81 5.43 6.86
C LEU A 218 -10.26 5.86 5.50
N ALA A 219 -10.29 4.97 4.53
CA ALA A 219 -9.99 5.30 3.13
C ALA A 219 -11.18 4.93 2.24
N VAL A 220 -11.51 5.82 1.32
CA VAL A 220 -12.56 5.60 0.32
C VAL A 220 -11.97 5.94 -1.04
N GLY A 221 -12.21 5.10 -2.02
CA GLY A 221 -11.68 5.28 -3.36
C GLY A 221 -12.66 4.93 -4.46
N LEU A 222 -12.43 5.57 -5.59
CA LEU A 222 -13.13 5.34 -6.84
C LEU A 222 -12.11 5.13 -7.95
N SER A 223 -12.36 4.18 -8.84
CA SER A 223 -11.55 4.03 -10.05
C SER A 223 -12.40 3.66 -11.26
N VAL A 224 -11.90 4.01 -12.43
CA VAL A 224 -12.53 3.76 -13.72
C VAL A 224 -11.51 3.10 -14.65
N GLY A 225 -11.96 2.10 -15.36
CA GLY A 225 -11.14 1.34 -16.31
C GLY A 225 -10.79 -0.06 -15.80
N ALA A 226 -10.38 -0.93 -16.69
CA ALA A 226 -10.03 -2.32 -16.39
C ALA A 226 -8.53 -2.60 -16.56
N ARG A 227 -8.01 -2.52 -17.78
CA ARG A 227 -6.57 -2.67 -18.08
C ARG A 227 -5.81 -1.35 -17.86
N ASP A 228 -6.38 -0.27 -18.35
CA ASP A 228 -5.95 1.09 -18.07
C ASP A 228 -6.94 1.68 -17.08
N MET A 229 -6.49 1.90 -15.87
CA MET A 229 -7.32 2.32 -14.75
C MET A 229 -6.81 3.66 -14.20
N LEU A 230 -7.72 4.58 -14.04
CA LEU A 230 -7.50 5.80 -13.28
C LEU A 230 -8.33 5.75 -12.01
N GLY A 231 -7.77 6.21 -10.91
CA GLY A 231 -8.51 6.23 -9.67
C GLY A 231 -8.07 7.34 -8.73
N ALA A 232 -8.92 7.59 -7.77
CA ALA A 232 -8.68 8.50 -6.67
C ALA A 232 -9.02 7.82 -5.35
N VAL A 233 -8.25 8.10 -4.31
CA VAL A 233 -8.50 7.65 -2.94
C VAL A 233 -8.32 8.81 -2.00
N ALA A 234 -9.30 9.02 -1.13
CA ALA A 234 -9.20 9.92 0.00
C ALA A 234 -9.03 9.10 1.29
N SER A 235 -8.15 9.55 2.17
CA SER A 235 -8.00 9.01 3.52
C SER A 235 -8.28 10.07 4.58
N THR A 236 -8.88 9.62 5.68
CA THR A 236 -9.20 10.44 6.83
C THR A 236 -8.54 9.86 8.07
N PRO A 237 -8.25 10.67 9.10
CA PRO A 237 -7.88 10.17 10.42
C PRO A 237 -9.07 9.44 11.09
N GLY A 238 -8.81 8.83 12.24
CA GLY A 238 -9.81 8.02 12.94
C GLY A 238 -11.09 8.77 13.35
N ASP A 239 -11.01 10.07 13.59
CA ASP A 239 -12.15 10.92 13.93
C ASP A 239 -12.97 11.41 12.71
N VAL A 240 -12.47 11.15 11.50
CA VAL A 240 -13.09 11.56 10.20
C VAL A 240 -13.32 13.07 10.10
N SER A 241 -12.63 13.86 10.90
CA SER A 241 -12.83 15.32 10.99
C SER A 241 -12.40 16.04 9.71
N ARG A 242 -11.49 15.44 8.94
CA ARG A 242 -10.91 16.05 7.73
C ARG A 242 -10.41 14.99 6.76
N ILE A 243 -10.17 15.38 5.52
CA ILE A 243 -9.41 14.56 4.59
C ILE A 243 -7.91 14.80 4.87
N GLU A 244 -7.20 13.78 5.33
CA GLU A 244 -5.78 13.85 5.63
C GLU A 244 -4.94 13.80 4.36
N SER A 245 -5.33 12.97 3.39
CA SER A 245 -4.67 12.89 2.10
C SER A 245 -5.61 12.46 1.00
N ALA A 246 -5.30 12.91 -0.21
CA ALA A 246 -5.94 12.45 -1.45
C ALA A 246 -4.86 11.99 -2.41
N SER A 247 -5.03 10.78 -2.95
CA SER A 247 -4.12 10.20 -3.95
C SER A 247 -4.86 10.03 -5.26
N LEU A 248 -4.24 10.47 -6.34
CA LEU A 248 -4.62 10.13 -7.72
C LEU A 248 -3.64 9.09 -8.23
N TYR A 249 -4.14 8.05 -8.86
CA TYR A 249 -3.30 7.00 -9.39
C TYR A 249 -3.76 6.51 -10.76
N GLY A 250 -2.79 6.10 -11.58
CA GLY A 250 -3.00 5.39 -12.82
C GLY A 250 -2.32 4.03 -12.79
N VAL A 251 -2.99 3.01 -13.33
CA VAL A 251 -2.42 1.67 -13.53
C VAL A 251 -2.69 1.23 -14.95
N SER A 252 -1.66 0.76 -15.64
CA SER A 252 -1.79 0.18 -16.97
C SER A 252 -1.26 -1.25 -16.97
N LYS A 253 -2.00 -2.17 -17.58
CA LYS A 253 -1.67 -3.59 -17.67
C LYS A 253 -1.62 -4.04 -19.12
N ARG A 254 -0.59 -4.78 -19.48
CA ARG A 254 -0.43 -5.33 -20.84
C ARG A 254 -0.06 -6.81 -20.78
N THR A 255 -0.80 -7.64 -21.48
CA THR A 255 -0.42 -9.04 -21.67
C THR A 255 0.77 -9.09 -22.61
N PRO A 256 1.90 -9.68 -22.21
CA PRO A 256 3.04 -9.85 -23.11
C PRO A 256 2.60 -10.65 -24.35
N ARG A 257 2.91 -10.14 -25.54
CA ARG A 257 2.76 -10.93 -26.77
C ARG A 257 3.69 -12.15 -26.67
N ARG A 258 3.16 -13.31 -26.96
CA ARG A 258 3.94 -14.55 -27.09
C ARG A 258 4.75 -14.53 -28.37
#